data_7aa21ac1d783c9e4cf81d581a62c252f
#
_entry.id   7aa21ac1d783c9e4cf81d581a62c252f
#
_cell.length_a   1.000
_cell.length_b   1.000
_cell.length_c   1.000
_cell.angle_alpha   90.00
_cell.angle_beta   90.00
_cell.angle_gamma   90.00
#
_symmetry.space_group_name_H-M   'P 1'
#
loop_
_entity.id
_entity.type
_entity.pdbx_description
1 polymer ?
#
loop_
_entity_poly.entity_id
_entity_poly.type
_entity_poly.pdbx_seq_one_letter_code
_entity_poly.pdbx_strand_id
1 'polypeptide(L)'
;EIRPRDRNSDVCSSDLGSMTTRFGEKSMGLSILTDGTVLRDSVIENPEKWLGPEHFNSFGASTELLMKLLDPDQRLPVHYHPNKAFAKKHLSLNHGKTEAWIILEAPEGAEVGLGFQEKKSKSQVRSMVDALDSKGLIASLTKHKVKAGDTVFVPAGTPHAIGEGIFVLELQEPTDLSALLEWTDFAVDGVKDGHLGLGFDLVLDSLSYDPIPVDEARKLVVHDRLFTSSDSSVFTDVADPYFRADFLTGTGSKVEPGFSILLVLTGSGSIKFDSADSIEVQRGDAVLVPYSAGGWELNGANGVVCRPPLAKDAVRAV
;
A
#
# COMPACT_ATOMS: atom_id res chain seq x y z
N GLU A 1 16.75 2.72 8.97
CA GLU A 1 16.35 3.37 10.23
C GLU A 1 15.03 4.10 9.97
N ILE A 2 13.94 3.68 10.57
CA ILE A 2 12.68 4.42 10.53
C ILE A 2 12.87 5.62 11.44
N ARG A 3 13.02 6.82 10.90
CA ARG A 3 13.23 8.05 11.68
C ARG A 3 11.97 8.36 12.50
N PRO A 4 12.13 8.86 13.74
CA PRO A 4 11.00 9.32 14.54
C PRO A 4 10.29 10.48 13.83
N ARG A 5 8.99 10.49 13.92
CA ARG A 5 7.97 11.48 13.54
C ARG A 5 8.52 12.88 13.26
N ASP A 6 8.47 13.31 12.04
CA ASP A 6 8.54 14.73 11.72
C ASP A 6 7.14 15.33 12.01
N ARG A 7 7.00 15.99 13.17
CA ARG A 7 5.73 16.44 13.76
C ARG A 7 5.02 17.58 13.01
N ASN A 8 5.44 17.90 11.79
CA ASN A 8 4.92 19.03 11.03
C ASN A 8 3.95 18.65 9.88
N SER A 9 3.57 17.39 9.75
CA SER A 9 2.54 16.96 8.79
C SER A 9 1.47 16.15 9.52
N ASP A 10 0.20 16.42 9.24
CA ASP A 10 -0.96 15.73 9.81
C ASP A 10 -0.99 14.23 9.50
N VAL A 11 -0.13 13.77 8.60
CA VAL A 11 0.10 12.36 8.27
C VAL A 11 1.60 12.13 8.15
N CYS A 12 2.17 11.33 9.04
CA CYS A 12 3.53 10.82 8.87
C CYS A 12 3.49 9.63 7.91
N SER A 13 4.03 9.78 6.71
CA SER A 13 4.19 8.68 5.76
C SER A 13 5.65 8.47 5.38
N SER A 14 6.08 7.19 5.34
CA SER A 14 7.42 6.80 4.89
C SER A 14 7.29 5.80 3.74
N ASP A 15 7.71 6.20 2.55
CA ASP A 15 7.79 5.32 1.38
C ASP A 15 9.00 4.40 1.52
N LEU A 16 8.78 3.10 1.51
CA LEU A 16 9.82 2.08 1.70
C LEU A 16 10.07 1.33 0.40
N GLY A 17 11.32 1.30 -0.06
CA GLY A 17 11.69 0.63 -1.30
C GLY A 17 11.02 1.20 -2.55
N SER A 18 10.75 2.49 -2.56
CA SER A 18 9.97 3.15 -3.60
C SER A 18 10.79 3.53 -4.82
N MET A 19 10.30 3.13 -5.99
CA MET A 19 10.69 3.64 -7.29
C MET A 19 9.72 4.70 -7.83
N THR A 20 8.67 5.01 -7.06
CA THR A 20 7.54 5.85 -7.47
C THR A 20 7.70 7.26 -6.91
N THR A 21 7.48 8.27 -7.75
CA THR A 21 7.36 9.65 -7.28
C THR A 21 5.94 9.96 -6.88
N ARG A 22 5.75 10.89 -5.94
CA ARG A 22 4.44 11.47 -5.69
C ARG A 22 3.85 12.03 -6.97
N PHE A 23 2.53 11.89 -7.12
CA PHE A 23 1.84 12.37 -8.32
C PHE A 23 2.10 13.87 -8.53
N GLY A 24 2.56 14.23 -9.71
CA GLY A 24 2.95 15.60 -10.06
C GLY A 24 4.37 16.03 -9.63
N GLU A 25 5.10 15.19 -8.87
CA GLU A 25 6.46 15.47 -8.40
C GLU A 25 7.53 14.73 -9.23
N LYS A 26 8.76 15.26 -9.22
CA LYS A 26 9.86 14.70 -10.02
C LYS A 26 10.74 13.70 -9.25
N SER A 27 10.90 13.90 -7.94
CA SER A 27 11.84 13.12 -7.12
C SER A 27 11.31 12.78 -5.73
N MET A 28 10.29 13.48 -5.24
CA MET A 28 9.68 13.20 -3.93
C MET A 28 9.04 11.80 -3.95
N GLY A 29 9.31 10.99 -2.93
CA GLY A 29 8.82 9.61 -2.80
C GLY A 29 9.82 8.54 -3.24
N LEU A 30 10.94 8.89 -3.89
CA LEU A 30 11.96 7.91 -4.27
C LEU A 30 12.82 7.49 -3.08
N SER A 31 13.04 6.20 -2.92
CA SER A 31 13.97 5.68 -1.91
C SER A 31 15.43 5.85 -2.34
N ILE A 32 16.26 6.20 -1.35
CA ILE A 32 17.71 6.33 -1.50
C ILE A 32 18.36 5.19 -0.72
N LEU A 33 19.26 4.48 -1.40
CA LEU A 33 20.06 3.40 -0.80
C LEU A 33 21.14 3.95 0.16
N THR A 34 21.71 3.09 0.97
CA THR A 34 22.71 3.46 1.97
C THR A 34 23.98 4.07 1.38
N ASP A 35 24.30 3.77 0.12
CA ASP A 35 25.41 4.36 -0.65
C ASP A 35 25.07 5.71 -1.32
N GLY A 36 23.85 6.21 -1.13
CA GLY A 36 23.37 7.45 -1.72
C GLY A 36 22.74 7.30 -3.12
N THR A 37 22.72 6.11 -3.68
CA THR A 37 22.11 5.85 -5.00
C THR A 37 20.59 5.85 -4.89
N VAL A 38 19.89 6.40 -5.89
CA VAL A 38 18.44 6.30 -5.99
C VAL A 38 18.06 4.88 -6.39
N LEU A 39 17.20 4.22 -5.62
CA LEU A 39 16.78 2.84 -5.88
C LEU A 39 16.29 2.64 -7.33
N ARG A 40 15.44 3.55 -7.81
CA ARG A 40 14.92 3.50 -9.18
C ARG A 40 16.03 3.42 -10.22
N ASP A 41 17.03 4.26 -10.09
CA ASP A 41 18.13 4.33 -11.04
C ASP A 41 18.99 3.05 -11.00
N SER A 42 19.25 2.52 -9.80
CA SER A 42 19.95 1.25 -9.59
C SER A 42 19.20 0.04 -10.19
N VAL A 43 17.85 0.02 -10.03
CA VAL A 43 17.01 -1.06 -10.61
C VAL A 43 16.99 -0.97 -12.13
N ILE A 44 16.88 0.24 -12.71
CA ILE A 44 16.90 0.44 -14.18
C ILE A 44 18.23 0.02 -14.76
N GLU A 45 19.34 0.35 -14.10
CA GLU A 45 20.69 0.00 -14.55
C GLU A 45 20.96 -1.51 -14.49
N ASN A 46 20.45 -2.20 -13.46
CA ASN A 46 20.71 -3.61 -13.22
C ASN A 46 19.42 -4.40 -12.88
N PRO A 47 18.43 -4.45 -13.81
CA PRO A 47 17.10 -4.97 -13.48
C PRO A 47 17.10 -6.45 -13.10
N GLU A 48 17.86 -7.32 -13.76
CA GLU A 48 17.91 -8.74 -13.44
C GLU A 48 18.58 -8.99 -12.06
N LYS A 49 19.56 -8.16 -11.67
CA LYS A 49 20.18 -8.24 -10.35
C LYS A 49 19.18 -7.95 -9.24
N TRP A 50 18.32 -6.94 -9.44
CA TRP A 50 17.33 -6.52 -8.45
C TRP A 50 16.08 -7.40 -8.46
N LEU A 51 15.54 -7.70 -9.65
CA LEU A 51 14.20 -8.24 -9.81
C LEU A 51 14.19 -9.72 -10.17
N GLY A 52 15.28 -10.23 -10.74
CA GLY A 52 15.38 -11.55 -11.35
C GLY A 52 14.84 -11.60 -12.77
N PRO A 53 15.26 -12.60 -13.57
CA PRO A 53 14.95 -12.67 -15.00
C PRO A 53 13.46 -12.89 -15.27
N GLU A 54 12.76 -13.72 -14.47
CA GLU A 54 11.34 -13.98 -14.68
C GLU A 54 10.48 -12.73 -14.44
N HIS A 55 10.73 -12.02 -13.35
CA HIS A 55 10.05 -10.77 -13.03
C HIS A 55 10.35 -9.71 -14.10
N PHE A 56 11.62 -9.51 -14.44
CA PHE A 56 12.02 -8.52 -15.44
C PHE A 56 11.41 -8.80 -16.81
N ASN A 57 11.36 -10.05 -17.25
CA ASN A 57 10.70 -10.42 -18.51
C ASN A 57 9.19 -10.12 -18.51
N SER A 58 8.54 -10.15 -17.35
CA SER A 58 7.10 -9.98 -17.22
C SER A 58 6.67 -8.55 -17.02
N PHE A 59 7.44 -7.76 -16.28
CA PHE A 59 7.07 -6.43 -15.80
C PHE A 59 8.07 -5.33 -16.19
N GLY A 60 9.21 -5.70 -16.80
CA GLY A 60 10.29 -4.75 -17.04
C GLY A 60 11.02 -4.33 -15.76
N ALA A 61 11.64 -3.16 -15.78
CA ALA A 61 12.39 -2.61 -14.66
C ALA A 61 11.46 -1.90 -13.64
N SER A 62 10.44 -2.60 -13.16
CA SER A 62 9.49 -2.14 -12.15
C SER A 62 9.46 -3.11 -10.98
N THR A 63 9.44 -2.59 -9.74
CA THR A 63 9.26 -3.42 -8.54
C THR A 63 7.85 -3.97 -8.39
N GLU A 64 6.87 -3.46 -9.15
CA GLU A 64 5.44 -3.81 -9.06
C GLU A 64 4.86 -3.69 -7.65
N LEU A 65 5.52 -2.94 -6.78
CA LEU A 65 5.17 -2.78 -5.38
C LEU A 65 5.62 -1.41 -4.88
N LEU A 66 4.75 -0.74 -4.14
CA LEU A 66 5.10 0.37 -3.26
C LEU A 66 4.62 0.03 -1.85
N MET A 67 5.49 0.19 -0.88
CA MET A 67 5.21 -0.06 0.53
C MET A 67 5.33 1.24 1.31
N LYS A 68 4.37 1.50 2.19
CA LYS A 68 4.35 2.71 3.04
C LYS A 68 4.06 2.36 4.49
N LEU A 69 4.59 3.17 5.39
CA LEU A 69 4.11 3.26 6.77
C LEU A 69 3.31 4.55 6.90
N LEU A 70 2.06 4.44 7.35
CA LEU A 70 1.16 5.58 7.58
C LEU A 70 0.78 5.63 9.06
N ASP A 71 1.07 6.75 9.70
CA ASP A 71 0.74 7.02 11.11
C ASP A 71 -0.02 8.37 11.18
N PRO A 72 -1.31 8.38 10.86
CA PRO A 72 -2.09 9.60 10.82
C PRO A 72 -2.51 10.04 12.23
N ASP A 73 -2.15 11.27 12.61
CA ASP A 73 -2.61 11.92 13.86
C ASP A 73 -4.09 12.33 13.78
N GLN A 74 -4.62 12.55 12.58
CA GLN A 74 -6.06 12.71 12.29
C GLN A 74 -6.49 11.68 11.25
N ARG A 75 -7.79 11.38 11.14
CA ARG A 75 -8.29 10.50 10.09
C ARG A 75 -7.86 10.96 8.69
N LEU A 76 -7.71 10.04 7.76
CA LEU A 76 -7.53 10.43 6.36
C LEU A 76 -8.85 10.94 5.75
N PRO A 77 -8.79 11.85 4.74
CA PRO A 77 -9.98 12.27 4.01
C PRO A 77 -10.64 11.08 3.31
N VAL A 78 -11.93 11.18 3.04
CA VAL A 78 -12.58 10.22 2.15
C VAL A 78 -12.04 10.41 0.75
N HIS A 79 -11.43 9.37 0.22
CA HIS A 79 -10.80 9.35 -1.10
C HIS A 79 -10.93 7.97 -1.75
N TYR A 80 -10.45 7.86 -2.97
CA TYR A 80 -10.35 6.59 -3.68
C TYR A 80 -9.24 6.67 -4.73
N HIS A 81 -8.92 5.54 -5.32
CA HIS A 81 -7.85 5.42 -6.30
C HIS A 81 -8.36 4.87 -7.62
N PRO A 82 -8.05 5.48 -8.77
CA PRO A 82 -8.39 4.93 -10.07
C PRO A 82 -7.76 3.56 -10.33
N ASN A 83 -8.46 2.71 -11.06
CA ASN A 83 -7.93 1.44 -11.51
C ASN A 83 -6.94 1.58 -12.69
N LYS A 84 -6.25 0.50 -13.00
CA LYS A 84 -5.22 0.43 -14.05
C LYS A 84 -5.74 0.88 -15.43
N ALA A 85 -6.95 0.48 -15.81
CA ALA A 85 -7.53 0.84 -17.11
C ALA A 85 -7.79 2.35 -17.22
N PHE A 86 -8.35 2.96 -16.17
CA PHE A 86 -8.57 4.39 -16.09
C PHE A 86 -7.25 5.18 -16.07
N ALA A 87 -6.28 4.76 -15.26
CA ALA A 87 -4.98 5.38 -15.16
C ALA A 87 -4.23 5.37 -16.50
N LYS A 88 -4.25 4.23 -17.20
CA LYS A 88 -3.65 4.10 -18.52
C LYS A 88 -4.30 5.02 -19.55
N LYS A 89 -5.65 5.06 -19.57
CA LYS A 89 -6.42 5.82 -20.57
C LYS A 89 -6.32 7.33 -20.37
N HIS A 90 -6.35 7.81 -19.13
CA HIS A 90 -6.53 9.23 -18.83
C HIS A 90 -5.30 9.91 -18.24
N LEU A 91 -4.37 9.16 -17.67
CA LEU A 91 -3.17 9.67 -17.01
C LEU A 91 -1.86 9.18 -17.64
N SER A 92 -1.94 8.29 -18.65
CA SER A 92 -0.76 7.67 -19.29
C SER A 92 0.13 6.92 -18.30
N LEU A 93 -0.46 6.33 -17.26
CA LEU A 93 0.23 5.55 -16.23
C LEU A 93 -0.03 4.06 -16.42
N ASN A 94 0.96 3.24 -16.07
CA ASN A 94 0.88 1.78 -16.25
C ASN A 94 0.11 1.06 -15.13
N HIS A 95 -0.09 1.72 -13.99
CA HIS A 95 -0.70 1.14 -12.79
C HIS A 95 -1.87 2.00 -12.31
N GLY A 96 -2.86 1.36 -11.71
CA GLY A 96 -3.83 1.97 -10.84
C GLY A 96 -3.27 2.11 -9.42
N LYS A 97 -4.15 2.15 -8.42
CA LYS A 97 -3.73 2.03 -7.03
C LYS A 97 -4.72 1.15 -6.27
N THR A 98 -4.60 -0.15 -6.47
CA THR A 98 -5.12 -1.13 -5.53
C THR A 98 -4.17 -1.21 -4.36
N GLU A 99 -4.69 -1.24 -3.15
CA GLU A 99 -3.87 -1.24 -1.94
C GLU A 99 -4.40 -2.22 -0.89
N ALA A 100 -3.58 -2.50 0.12
CA ALA A 100 -3.98 -3.23 1.30
C ALA A 100 -3.23 -2.75 2.52
N TRP A 101 -3.88 -2.83 3.66
CA TRP A 101 -3.34 -2.40 4.95
C TRP A 101 -3.16 -3.59 5.88
N ILE A 102 -2.04 -3.63 6.57
CA ILE A 102 -1.82 -4.43 7.77
C ILE A 102 -1.88 -3.45 8.94
N ILE A 103 -2.84 -3.64 9.83
CA ILE A 103 -2.99 -2.77 10.99
C ILE A 103 -1.91 -3.14 12.01
N LEU A 104 -0.95 -2.24 12.21
CA LEU A 104 0.14 -2.43 13.15
C LEU A 104 -0.24 -1.99 14.56
N GLU A 105 -0.91 -0.83 14.69
CA GLU A 105 -1.45 -0.31 15.95
C GLU A 105 -2.79 0.36 15.69
N ALA A 106 -3.71 0.29 16.62
CA ALA A 106 -5.00 0.97 16.57
C ALA A 106 -5.54 1.24 17.97
N PRO A 107 -6.15 2.41 18.21
CA PRO A 107 -6.84 2.68 19.48
C PRO A 107 -8.08 1.77 19.65
N GLU A 108 -8.55 1.64 20.89
CA GLU A 108 -9.78 0.88 21.17
C GLU A 108 -10.97 1.47 20.40
N GLY A 109 -11.70 0.62 19.70
CA GLY A 109 -12.88 1.02 18.92
C GLY A 109 -12.54 1.70 17.59
N ALA A 110 -11.28 1.67 17.14
CA ALA A 110 -10.86 2.21 15.85
C ALA A 110 -11.65 1.62 14.69
N GLU A 111 -11.95 2.46 13.69
CA GLU A 111 -12.72 2.07 12.51
C GLU A 111 -12.06 2.57 11.23
N VAL A 112 -12.16 1.79 10.17
CA VAL A 112 -11.90 2.22 8.80
C VAL A 112 -13.21 2.27 8.02
N GLY A 113 -13.32 3.18 7.06
CA GLY A 113 -14.42 3.24 6.11
C GLY A 113 -14.02 2.54 4.81
N LEU A 114 -14.85 1.63 4.28
CA LEU A 114 -14.57 0.91 3.04
C LEU A 114 -15.85 0.67 2.24
N GLY A 115 -15.94 1.30 1.07
CA GLY A 115 -17.12 1.25 0.20
C GLY A 115 -18.33 2.02 0.74
N PHE A 116 -19.29 2.32 -0.12
CA PHE A 116 -20.53 2.92 0.31
C PHE A 116 -21.45 1.90 0.99
N GLN A 117 -22.22 2.34 2.00
CA GLN A 117 -23.24 1.51 2.65
C GLN A 117 -24.43 1.21 1.73
N GLU A 118 -24.77 2.17 0.87
CA GLU A 118 -25.86 2.10 -0.06
C GLU A 118 -25.41 2.58 -1.44
N LYS A 119 -26.05 2.07 -2.49
CA LYS A 119 -25.79 2.52 -3.86
C LYS A 119 -25.93 4.03 -3.98
N LYS A 120 -24.92 4.67 -4.54
CA LYS A 120 -24.92 6.09 -4.90
C LYS A 120 -24.96 6.26 -6.41
N SER A 121 -25.41 7.41 -6.87
CA SER A 121 -25.19 7.85 -8.23
C SER A 121 -24.01 8.81 -8.30
N LYS A 122 -23.39 8.94 -9.46
CA LYS A 122 -22.32 9.93 -9.70
C LYS A 122 -22.79 11.35 -9.34
N SER A 123 -24.03 11.71 -9.69
CA SER A 123 -24.59 13.03 -9.37
C SER A 123 -24.76 13.27 -7.87
N GLN A 124 -25.15 12.25 -7.10
CA GLN A 124 -25.22 12.36 -5.64
C GLN A 124 -23.84 12.61 -5.03
N VAL A 125 -22.83 11.79 -5.41
CA VAL A 125 -21.47 11.98 -4.91
C VAL A 125 -20.92 13.34 -5.35
N ARG A 126 -21.12 13.73 -6.62
CA ARG A 126 -20.71 15.04 -7.11
C ARG A 126 -21.33 16.18 -6.28
N SER A 127 -22.62 16.10 -5.96
CA SER A 127 -23.27 17.11 -5.12
C SER A 127 -22.69 17.18 -3.70
N MET A 128 -22.30 16.03 -3.12
CA MET A 128 -21.64 16.00 -1.80
C MET A 128 -20.26 16.65 -1.85
N VAL A 129 -19.48 16.36 -2.89
CA VAL A 129 -18.15 16.97 -3.13
C VAL A 129 -18.28 18.47 -3.31
N ASP A 130 -19.18 18.94 -4.17
CA ASP A 130 -19.41 20.38 -4.44
C ASP A 130 -19.90 21.14 -3.21
N ALA A 131 -20.70 20.49 -2.35
CA ALA A 131 -21.18 21.03 -1.08
C ALA A 131 -20.15 20.96 0.06
N LEU A 132 -18.99 20.34 -0.15
CA LEU A 132 -17.98 20.05 0.89
C LEU A 132 -18.60 19.28 2.08
N ASP A 133 -19.51 18.34 1.82
CA ASP A 133 -20.24 17.59 2.83
C ASP A 133 -19.39 16.44 3.40
N SER A 134 -18.32 16.79 4.11
CA SER A 134 -17.42 15.82 4.75
C SER A 134 -18.16 14.89 5.71
N LYS A 135 -19.17 15.41 6.45
CA LYS A 135 -19.95 14.58 7.39
C LYS A 135 -20.81 13.55 6.66
N GLY A 136 -21.46 13.95 5.58
CA GLY A 136 -22.25 13.05 4.76
C GLY A 136 -21.37 12.00 4.05
N LEU A 137 -20.21 12.39 3.53
CA LEU A 137 -19.27 11.49 2.86
C LEU A 137 -18.77 10.41 3.83
N ILE A 138 -18.21 10.78 4.99
CA ILE A 138 -17.71 9.80 5.96
C ILE A 138 -18.85 8.92 6.55
N ALA A 139 -20.06 9.50 6.74
CA ALA A 139 -21.22 8.75 7.20
C ALA A 139 -21.76 7.79 6.15
N SER A 140 -21.49 8.00 4.87
CA SER A 140 -21.94 7.13 3.78
C SER A 140 -21.08 5.88 3.59
N LEU A 141 -19.89 5.80 4.22
CA LEU A 141 -19.01 4.64 4.14
C LEU A 141 -19.45 3.52 5.08
N THR A 142 -19.30 2.29 4.63
CA THR A 142 -19.39 1.11 5.50
C THR A 142 -18.21 1.12 6.46
N LYS A 143 -18.51 1.08 7.76
CA LYS A 143 -17.50 1.10 8.81
C LYS A 143 -17.14 -0.30 9.26
N HIS A 144 -15.85 -0.56 9.35
CA HIS A 144 -15.29 -1.80 9.86
C HIS A 144 -14.41 -1.50 11.08
N LYS A 145 -14.72 -2.13 12.21
CA LYS A 145 -13.85 -2.07 13.38
C LYS A 145 -12.57 -2.83 13.08
N VAL A 146 -11.45 -2.24 13.47
CA VAL A 146 -10.13 -2.83 13.26
C VAL A 146 -9.28 -2.73 14.53
N LYS A 147 -8.34 -3.65 14.65
CA LYS A 147 -7.32 -3.69 15.71
C LYS A 147 -5.99 -4.16 15.13
N ALA A 148 -4.92 -4.05 15.92
CA ALA A 148 -3.62 -4.58 15.53
C ALA A 148 -3.70 -6.05 15.12
N GLY A 149 -3.08 -6.39 14.00
CA GLY A 149 -3.09 -7.72 13.40
C GLY A 149 -4.19 -7.96 12.36
N ASP A 150 -5.15 -7.06 12.23
CA ASP A 150 -6.16 -7.12 11.16
C ASP A 150 -5.59 -6.69 9.82
N THR A 151 -6.21 -7.14 8.74
CA THR A 151 -5.86 -6.75 7.37
C THR A 151 -7.07 -6.22 6.62
N VAL A 152 -6.83 -5.24 5.76
CA VAL A 152 -7.85 -4.63 4.90
C VAL A 152 -7.32 -4.56 3.48
N PHE A 153 -8.04 -5.15 2.52
CA PHE A 153 -7.75 -5.00 1.10
C PHE A 153 -8.72 -3.99 0.49
N VAL A 154 -8.19 -3.03 -0.25
CA VAL A 154 -8.94 -1.92 -0.86
C VAL A 154 -8.83 -1.99 -2.37
N PRO A 155 -9.84 -2.55 -3.05
CA PRO A 155 -9.86 -2.55 -4.51
C PRO A 155 -9.85 -1.12 -5.07
N ALA A 156 -9.12 -0.90 -6.15
CA ALA A 156 -9.16 0.38 -6.87
C ALA A 156 -10.62 0.77 -7.22
N GLY A 157 -10.93 2.06 -7.14
CA GLY A 157 -12.28 2.60 -7.29
C GLY A 157 -13.08 2.66 -5.99
N THR A 158 -12.71 1.93 -4.96
CA THR A 158 -13.46 1.87 -3.69
C THR A 158 -13.23 3.12 -2.85
N PRO A 159 -14.28 3.89 -2.48
CA PRO A 159 -14.14 5.01 -1.56
C PRO A 159 -13.80 4.51 -0.17
N HIS A 160 -12.82 5.12 0.49
CA HIS A 160 -12.32 4.66 1.79
C HIS A 160 -11.75 5.81 2.63
N ALA A 161 -11.56 5.53 3.93
CA ALA A 161 -10.87 6.40 4.86
C ALA A 161 -10.26 5.57 6.00
N ILE A 162 -9.09 5.96 6.47
CA ILE A 162 -8.45 5.39 7.66
C ILE A 162 -8.78 6.29 8.85
N GLY A 163 -9.22 5.70 9.96
CA GLY A 163 -9.53 6.40 11.19
C GLY A 163 -8.29 7.00 11.87
N GLU A 164 -8.52 7.94 12.78
CA GLU A 164 -7.48 8.60 13.57
C GLU A 164 -6.68 7.60 14.40
N GLY A 165 -5.36 7.77 14.45
CA GLY A 165 -4.44 6.99 15.28
C GLY A 165 -4.25 5.53 14.84
N ILE A 166 -4.72 5.14 13.66
CA ILE A 166 -4.50 3.80 13.12
C ILE A 166 -3.16 3.78 12.38
N PHE A 167 -2.16 3.10 12.95
CA PHE A 167 -0.87 2.91 12.31
C PHE A 167 -0.90 1.69 11.39
N VAL A 168 -0.60 1.88 10.12
CA VAL A 168 -0.67 0.82 9.10
C VAL A 168 0.63 0.65 8.32
N LEU A 169 0.88 -0.60 7.94
CA LEU A 169 1.75 -0.95 6.83
C LEU A 169 0.85 -1.08 5.59
N GLU A 170 1.01 -0.17 4.64
CA GLU A 170 0.29 -0.16 3.37
C GLU A 170 1.14 -0.77 2.27
N LEU A 171 0.56 -1.73 1.54
CA LEU A 171 1.08 -2.22 0.26
C LEU A 171 0.17 -1.73 -0.85
N GLN A 172 0.74 -1.29 -1.96
CA GLN A 172 -0.02 -0.78 -3.10
C GLN A 172 0.67 -1.05 -4.44
N GLU A 173 -0.10 -0.96 -5.53
CA GLU A 173 0.47 -0.84 -6.86
C GLU A 173 1.42 0.37 -6.90
N PRO A 174 2.51 0.34 -7.70
CA PRO A 174 3.56 1.37 -7.66
C PRO A 174 3.13 2.69 -8.31
N THR A 175 2.11 3.32 -7.76
CA THR A 175 1.64 4.67 -8.10
C THR A 175 1.22 5.43 -6.85
N ASP A 176 1.12 6.75 -6.96
CA ASP A 176 0.65 7.61 -5.87
C ASP A 176 -0.57 8.42 -6.32
N LEU A 177 -1.58 7.73 -6.86
CA LEU A 177 -2.82 8.31 -7.35
C LEU A 177 -3.86 8.40 -6.23
N SER A 178 -4.41 9.60 -5.96
CA SER A 178 -5.52 9.76 -5.04
C SER A 178 -6.52 10.78 -5.58
N ALA A 179 -7.78 10.37 -5.70
CA ALA A 179 -8.90 11.26 -5.98
C ALA A 179 -9.65 11.54 -4.68
N LEU A 180 -9.67 12.80 -4.25
CA LEU A 180 -10.27 13.20 -2.99
C LEU A 180 -11.77 13.46 -3.18
N LEU A 181 -12.58 13.00 -2.23
CA LEU A 181 -14.00 13.33 -2.18
C LEU A 181 -14.27 14.43 -1.14
N GLU A 182 -13.36 14.65 -0.21
CA GLU A 182 -13.39 15.75 0.77
C GLU A 182 -11.97 16.27 1.04
N TRP A 183 -11.90 17.52 1.53
CA TRP A 183 -10.63 18.17 1.90
C TRP A 183 -10.79 19.26 2.99
N THR A 184 -11.99 19.47 3.49
CA THR A 184 -12.22 20.40 4.61
C THR A 184 -11.46 19.92 5.84
N ASP A 185 -10.71 20.81 6.47
CA ASP A 185 -9.86 20.56 7.64
C ASP A 185 -8.63 19.66 7.37
N PHE A 186 -8.28 19.46 6.09
CA PHE A 186 -7.04 18.78 5.69
C PHE A 186 -6.08 19.76 4.99
N ALA A 187 -4.77 19.51 5.14
CA ALA A 187 -3.72 20.35 4.54
C ALA A 187 -3.53 20.06 3.02
N VAL A 188 -4.64 20.13 2.26
CA VAL A 188 -4.66 19.88 0.82
C VAL A 188 -5.66 20.81 0.13
N ASP A 189 -5.31 21.31 -1.05
CA ASP A 189 -6.23 22.04 -1.92
C ASP A 189 -6.99 21.05 -2.82
N GLY A 190 -8.11 20.53 -2.33
CA GLY A 190 -8.88 19.53 -3.08
C GLY A 190 -9.52 20.06 -4.36
N VAL A 191 -9.77 21.36 -4.46
CA VAL A 191 -10.26 21.98 -5.71
C VAL A 191 -9.23 21.88 -6.81
N LYS A 192 -7.95 22.05 -6.46
CA LYS A 192 -6.82 22.01 -7.40
C LYS A 192 -6.30 20.58 -7.59
N ASP A 193 -6.08 19.87 -6.49
CA ASP A 193 -5.30 18.62 -6.47
C ASP A 193 -6.16 17.36 -6.32
N GLY A 194 -7.43 17.51 -5.87
CA GLY A 194 -8.31 16.37 -5.54
C GLY A 194 -8.82 15.55 -6.72
N HIS A 195 -8.59 15.96 -7.94
CA HIS A 195 -9.13 15.32 -9.14
C HIS A 195 -8.05 14.92 -10.16
N LEU A 196 -6.79 14.79 -9.74
CA LEU A 196 -5.66 14.34 -10.57
C LEU A 196 -5.45 15.17 -11.85
N GLY A 197 -5.85 16.44 -11.87
CA GLY A 197 -5.81 17.32 -13.04
C GLY A 197 -6.90 17.05 -14.10
N LEU A 198 -7.78 16.08 -13.89
CA LEU A 198 -8.80 15.65 -14.87
C LEU A 198 -10.15 16.37 -14.72
N GLY A 199 -10.36 17.06 -13.58
CA GLY A 199 -11.66 17.57 -13.17
C GLY A 199 -12.57 16.47 -12.59
N PHE A 200 -13.48 16.88 -11.67
CA PHE A 200 -14.34 15.93 -10.97
C PHE A 200 -15.32 15.19 -11.88
N ASP A 201 -15.75 15.79 -13.00
CA ASP A 201 -16.65 15.12 -13.93
C ASP A 201 -16.03 13.87 -14.56
N LEU A 202 -14.75 13.89 -14.83
CA LEU A 202 -14.05 12.75 -15.42
C LEU A 202 -13.52 11.78 -14.36
N VAL A 203 -12.86 12.30 -13.30
CA VAL A 203 -12.24 11.41 -12.31
C VAL A 203 -13.29 10.53 -11.60
N LEU A 204 -14.48 11.05 -11.35
CA LEU A 204 -15.60 10.29 -10.76
C LEU A 204 -16.10 9.11 -11.62
N ASP A 205 -15.71 9.01 -12.91
CA ASP A 205 -16.00 7.80 -13.70
C ASP A 205 -15.20 6.57 -13.23
N SER A 206 -14.16 6.76 -12.45
CA SER A 206 -13.38 5.66 -11.87
C SER A 206 -13.79 5.24 -10.46
N LEU A 207 -14.81 5.89 -9.88
CA LEU A 207 -15.34 5.57 -8.56
C LEU A 207 -16.33 4.40 -8.60
N SER A 208 -16.28 3.52 -7.63
CA SER A 208 -17.25 2.46 -7.39
C SER A 208 -18.43 2.98 -6.59
N TYR A 209 -19.64 2.89 -7.15
CA TYR A 209 -20.86 3.46 -6.56
C TYR A 209 -21.76 2.44 -5.86
N ASP A 210 -21.56 1.17 -6.13
CA ASP A 210 -22.33 0.09 -5.51
C ASP A 210 -21.73 -0.31 -4.16
N PRO A 211 -22.55 -0.72 -3.18
CA PRO A 211 -22.05 -1.28 -1.92
C PRO A 211 -21.30 -2.59 -2.17
N ILE A 212 -20.32 -2.85 -1.36
CA ILE A 212 -19.56 -4.12 -1.39
C ILE A 212 -20.47 -5.21 -0.82
N PRO A 213 -20.71 -6.33 -1.54
CA PRO A 213 -21.48 -7.45 -1.02
C PRO A 213 -20.86 -8.02 0.28
N VAL A 214 -21.69 -8.46 1.22
CA VAL A 214 -21.24 -8.93 2.54
C VAL A 214 -20.20 -10.05 2.44
N ASP A 215 -20.41 -11.01 1.52
CA ASP A 215 -19.47 -12.13 1.36
C ASP A 215 -18.14 -11.71 0.74
N GLU A 216 -18.14 -10.66 -0.08
CA GLU A 216 -16.93 -10.04 -0.60
C GLU A 216 -16.21 -9.24 0.50
N ALA A 217 -16.94 -8.43 1.26
CA ALA A 217 -16.37 -7.66 2.37
C ALA A 217 -15.61 -8.53 3.39
N ARG A 218 -16.06 -9.77 3.63
CA ARG A 218 -15.37 -10.75 4.50
C ARG A 218 -14.01 -11.20 3.96
N LYS A 219 -13.77 -11.08 2.67
CA LYS A 219 -12.46 -11.36 2.06
C LYS A 219 -11.55 -10.14 2.09
N LEU A 220 -12.15 -8.95 2.12
CA LEU A 220 -11.43 -7.68 2.12
C LEU A 220 -10.99 -7.27 3.52
N VAL A 221 -11.79 -7.54 4.56
CA VAL A 221 -11.47 -7.22 5.96
C VAL A 221 -11.37 -8.51 6.75
N VAL A 222 -10.15 -8.86 7.18
CA VAL A 222 -9.87 -10.13 7.86
C VAL A 222 -9.21 -9.84 9.22
N HIS A 223 -9.84 -10.34 10.27
CA HIS A 223 -9.37 -10.12 11.64
C HIS A 223 -8.27 -11.10 12.06
N ASP A 224 -7.38 -10.64 12.95
CA ASP A 224 -6.28 -11.40 13.57
C ASP A 224 -5.32 -12.08 12.57
N ARG A 225 -5.33 -11.63 11.31
CA ARG A 225 -4.67 -12.35 10.22
C ARG A 225 -3.15 -12.37 10.36
N LEU A 226 -2.56 -11.26 10.78
CA LEU A 226 -1.11 -11.15 10.93
C LEU A 226 -0.55 -12.18 11.92
N PHE A 227 -1.21 -12.33 13.08
CA PHE A 227 -0.68 -13.16 14.16
C PHE A 227 -1.06 -14.64 14.07
N THR A 228 -2.03 -14.98 13.21
CA THR A 228 -2.48 -16.37 13.02
C THR A 228 -1.83 -17.05 11.81
N SER A 229 -1.15 -16.30 10.97
CA SER A 229 -0.46 -16.79 9.77
C SER A 229 1.04 -16.93 10.01
N SER A 230 1.47 -17.93 10.76
CA SER A 230 2.91 -18.25 10.82
C SER A 230 3.38 -18.78 9.47
N ASP A 231 4.38 -18.13 8.88
CA ASP A 231 4.99 -18.51 7.59
C ASP A 231 3.97 -18.68 6.44
N SER A 232 2.93 -17.85 6.43
CA SER A 232 1.86 -17.89 5.42
C SER A 232 1.40 -16.49 5.00
N SER A 233 0.64 -16.44 3.89
CA SER A 233 0.12 -15.18 3.35
C SER A 233 -0.73 -14.42 4.38
N VAL A 234 -0.40 -13.14 4.55
CA VAL A 234 -1.10 -12.21 5.43
C VAL A 234 -2.43 -11.78 4.82
N PHE A 235 -2.52 -11.69 3.50
CA PHE A 235 -3.76 -11.36 2.79
C PHE A 235 -4.47 -12.61 2.28
N THR A 236 -5.72 -12.46 1.89
CA THR A 236 -6.44 -13.47 1.11
C THR A 236 -5.98 -13.43 -0.35
N ASP A 237 -6.37 -14.42 -1.14
CA ASP A 237 -6.05 -14.57 -2.56
C ASP A 237 -6.45 -13.37 -3.44
N VAL A 238 -7.31 -12.50 -2.95
CA VAL A 238 -7.68 -11.26 -3.66
C VAL A 238 -6.51 -10.30 -3.87
N ALA A 239 -5.46 -10.40 -3.04
CA ALA A 239 -4.27 -9.57 -3.15
C ALA A 239 -3.22 -10.10 -4.14
N ASP A 240 -3.21 -11.43 -4.40
CA ASP A 240 -2.19 -12.10 -5.20
C ASP A 240 -1.93 -11.47 -6.58
N PRO A 241 -2.96 -10.92 -7.28
CA PRO A 241 -2.75 -10.24 -8.56
C PRO A 241 -1.95 -8.93 -8.49
N TYR A 242 -1.80 -8.36 -7.29
CA TYR A 242 -1.21 -7.03 -7.07
C TYR A 242 0.09 -7.08 -6.27
N PHE A 243 0.10 -7.81 -5.17
CA PHE A 243 1.25 -7.96 -4.26
C PHE A 243 1.02 -9.14 -3.31
N ARG A 244 2.08 -9.52 -2.61
CA ARG A 244 2.07 -10.60 -1.62
C ARG A 244 2.73 -10.12 -0.34
N ALA A 245 2.25 -10.60 0.80
CA ALA A 245 2.89 -10.39 2.09
C ALA A 245 2.82 -11.66 2.93
N ASP A 246 3.93 -12.04 3.57
CA ASP A 246 3.98 -13.17 4.47
C ASP A 246 4.53 -12.73 5.83
N PHE A 247 3.92 -13.23 6.90
CA PHE A 247 4.43 -13.03 8.24
C PHE A 247 5.49 -14.07 8.54
N LEU A 248 6.70 -13.62 8.86
CA LEU A 248 7.83 -14.46 9.19
C LEU A 248 8.02 -14.50 10.70
N THR A 249 8.11 -15.71 11.26
CA THR A 249 8.52 -15.93 12.64
C THR A 249 10.04 -16.07 12.70
N GLY A 250 10.66 -15.62 13.78
CA GLY A 250 12.13 -15.71 13.93
C GLY A 250 12.68 -17.10 14.19
N THR A 251 12.01 -18.13 13.71
CA THR A 251 12.35 -19.54 13.89
C THR A 251 13.00 -20.17 12.64
N GLY A 252 13.62 -19.36 11.78
CA GLY A 252 14.24 -19.83 10.54
C GLY A 252 13.28 -19.85 9.35
N SER A 253 12.38 -18.87 9.28
CA SER A 253 11.49 -18.68 8.13
C SER A 253 12.29 -18.40 6.87
N LYS A 254 12.10 -19.22 5.82
CA LYS A 254 12.81 -19.12 4.56
C LYS A 254 11.99 -18.35 3.52
N VAL A 255 12.69 -17.53 2.75
CA VAL A 255 12.14 -16.76 1.63
C VAL A 255 12.90 -17.10 0.36
N GLU A 256 12.16 -17.45 -0.68
CA GLU A 256 12.73 -17.77 -1.99
C GLU A 256 13.35 -16.53 -2.66
N PRO A 257 14.33 -16.71 -3.57
CA PRO A 257 14.93 -15.61 -4.31
C PRO A 257 13.89 -14.72 -5.00
N GLY A 258 14.06 -13.41 -4.90
CA GLY A 258 13.16 -12.41 -5.50
C GLY A 258 13.32 -11.05 -4.84
N PHE A 259 12.88 -10.00 -5.53
CA PHE A 259 12.79 -8.69 -4.90
C PHE A 259 11.80 -8.74 -3.73
N SER A 260 12.23 -8.25 -2.60
CA SER A 260 11.37 -8.19 -1.42
C SER A 260 11.76 -7.03 -0.50
N ILE A 261 10.80 -6.62 0.33
CA ILE A 261 10.98 -5.63 1.39
C ILE A 261 10.56 -6.29 2.70
N LEU A 262 11.49 -6.46 3.63
CA LEU A 262 11.20 -6.94 4.98
C LEU A 262 11.03 -5.75 5.91
N LEU A 263 9.92 -5.73 6.66
CA LEU A 263 9.75 -4.86 7.83
C LEU A 263 9.84 -5.71 9.09
N VAL A 264 10.80 -5.42 9.96
CA VAL A 264 10.95 -6.10 11.26
C VAL A 264 9.99 -5.49 12.27
N LEU A 265 9.02 -6.28 12.73
CA LEU A 265 7.97 -5.82 13.65
C LEU A 265 8.33 -5.99 15.12
N THR A 266 9.03 -7.07 15.47
CA THR A 266 9.39 -7.36 16.87
C THR A 266 10.71 -8.09 16.98
N GLY A 267 11.41 -7.89 18.11
CA GLY A 267 12.66 -8.58 18.41
C GLY A 267 13.89 -7.99 17.73
N SER A 268 14.95 -8.74 17.81
CA SER A 268 16.22 -8.53 17.10
C SER A 268 16.80 -9.86 16.68
N GLY A 269 17.57 -9.88 15.61
CA GLY A 269 18.11 -11.10 15.07
C GLY A 269 18.93 -10.87 13.83
N SER A 270 18.97 -11.82 12.91
CA SER A 270 19.76 -11.73 11.69
C SER A 270 19.02 -12.24 10.47
N ILE A 271 19.35 -11.69 9.32
CA ILE A 271 19.01 -12.23 8.01
C ILE A 271 20.25 -12.94 7.48
N LYS A 272 20.08 -14.21 7.15
CA LYS A 272 21.12 -15.02 6.51
C LYS A 272 20.75 -15.22 5.04
N PHE A 273 21.63 -14.83 4.14
CA PHE A 273 21.46 -14.94 2.70
C PHE A 273 22.23 -16.12 2.12
N ASP A 274 21.75 -16.69 1.01
CA ASP A 274 22.46 -17.76 0.29
C ASP A 274 23.68 -17.22 -0.47
N SER A 275 23.65 -15.95 -0.93
CA SER A 275 24.64 -15.37 -1.83
C SER A 275 25.21 -14.02 -1.35
N ALA A 276 25.01 -13.68 -0.08
CA ALA A 276 25.52 -12.47 0.54
C ALA A 276 25.89 -12.68 2.01
N ASP A 277 26.59 -11.73 2.60
CA ASP A 277 26.89 -11.74 4.04
C ASP A 277 25.60 -11.54 4.86
N SER A 278 25.54 -12.18 6.03
CA SER A 278 24.45 -12.00 6.98
C SER A 278 24.45 -10.58 7.54
N ILE A 279 23.27 -10.06 7.82
CA ILE A 279 23.09 -8.75 8.46
C ILE A 279 22.28 -8.88 9.74
N GLU A 280 22.62 -8.08 10.74
CA GLU A 280 21.82 -7.94 11.96
C GLU A 280 20.64 -7.01 11.71
N VAL A 281 19.51 -7.33 12.34
CA VAL A 281 18.26 -6.57 12.23
C VAL A 281 17.58 -6.45 13.59
N GLN A 282 16.80 -5.39 13.75
CA GLN A 282 16.01 -5.13 14.95
C GLN A 282 14.65 -4.53 14.59
N ARG A 283 13.75 -4.48 15.57
CA ARG A 283 12.44 -3.85 15.39
C ARG A 283 12.57 -2.46 14.76
N GLY A 284 11.79 -2.23 13.71
CA GLY A 284 11.75 -0.98 12.96
C GLY A 284 12.63 -0.95 11.72
N ASP A 285 13.52 -1.92 11.55
CA ASP A 285 14.32 -1.99 10.33
C ASP A 285 13.46 -2.38 9.14
N ALA A 286 13.65 -1.65 8.03
CA ALA A 286 13.13 -1.99 6.72
C ALA A 286 14.29 -2.37 5.79
N VAL A 287 14.30 -3.60 5.32
CA VAL A 287 15.39 -4.17 4.52
C VAL A 287 14.94 -4.48 3.11
N LEU A 288 15.60 -3.86 2.12
CA LEU A 288 15.44 -4.20 0.71
C LEU A 288 16.32 -5.40 0.37
N VAL A 289 15.72 -6.45 -0.17
CA VAL A 289 16.44 -7.66 -0.58
C VAL A 289 16.35 -7.79 -2.10
N PRO A 290 17.46 -7.67 -2.84
CA PRO A 290 17.49 -7.89 -4.28
C PRO A 290 17.46 -9.39 -4.60
N TYR A 291 17.00 -9.75 -5.79
CA TYR A 291 17.04 -11.13 -6.29
C TYR A 291 18.44 -11.77 -6.20
N SER A 292 19.49 -10.99 -6.46
CA SER A 292 20.88 -11.46 -6.44
C SER A 292 21.40 -11.87 -5.06
N ALA A 293 20.69 -11.54 -3.98
CA ALA A 293 21.03 -12.05 -2.64
C ALA A 293 20.71 -13.55 -2.47
N GLY A 294 19.99 -14.14 -3.43
CA GLY A 294 19.53 -15.53 -3.36
C GLY A 294 18.34 -15.68 -2.42
N GLY A 295 18.07 -16.91 -2.00
CA GLY A 295 17.15 -17.17 -0.90
C GLY A 295 17.73 -16.65 0.42
N TRP A 296 16.85 -16.42 1.40
CA TRP A 296 17.27 -15.95 2.69
C TRP A 296 16.38 -16.46 3.84
N GLU A 297 16.87 -16.32 5.05
CA GLU A 297 16.25 -16.82 6.26
C GLU A 297 16.30 -15.76 7.36
N LEU A 298 15.14 -15.51 8.02
CA LEU A 298 15.05 -14.63 9.18
C LEU A 298 15.16 -15.43 10.47
N ASN A 299 16.05 -15.03 11.36
CA ASN A 299 16.29 -15.66 12.65
C ASN A 299 16.21 -14.64 13.79
N GLY A 300 15.55 -14.98 14.90
CA GLY A 300 15.49 -14.22 16.14
C GLY A 300 14.50 -13.07 16.17
N ALA A 301 14.09 -12.53 15.03
CA ALA A 301 13.11 -11.44 14.91
C ALA A 301 11.87 -11.89 14.15
N ASN A 302 10.73 -11.21 14.36
CA ASN A 302 9.53 -11.44 13.57
C ASN A 302 9.29 -10.22 12.65
N GLY A 303 8.79 -10.47 11.44
CA GLY A 303 8.56 -9.41 10.47
C GLY A 303 7.55 -9.76 9.40
N VAL A 304 7.27 -8.80 8.54
CA VAL A 304 6.47 -9.01 7.33
C VAL A 304 7.38 -8.82 6.12
N VAL A 305 7.43 -9.83 5.26
CA VAL A 305 8.07 -9.72 3.95
C VAL A 305 7.01 -9.39 2.90
N CYS A 306 7.23 -8.27 2.20
CA CYS A 306 6.37 -7.78 1.14
C CYS A 306 7.04 -8.02 -0.21
N ARG A 307 6.28 -8.57 -1.17
CA ARG A 307 6.80 -8.99 -2.47
C ARG A 307 5.85 -8.59 -3.60
N PRO A 308 6.36 -8.35 -4.82
CA PRO A 308 5.51 -8.15 -6.00
C PRO A 308 4.62 -9.37 -6.29
N PRO A 309 3.61 -9.22 -7.16
CA PRO A 309 2.81 -10.35 -7.63
C PRO A 309 3.69 -11.36 -8.39
N LEU A 310 3.25 -12.60 -8.46
CA LEU A 310 3.83 -13.54 -9.41
C LEU A 310 3.33 -13.21 -10.82
N ALA A 311 4.19 -13.38 -11.81
CA ALA A 311 3.88 -13.08 -13.22
C ALA A 311 2.59 -13.76 -13.73
N LYS A 312 2.34 -14.99 -13.24
CA LYS A 312 1.14 -15.77 -13.59
C LYS A 312 -0.16 -15.22 -12.99
N ASP A 313 -0.07 -14.50 -11.86
CA ASP A 313 -1.22 -14.04 -11.08
C ASP A 313 -1.52 -12.55 -11.34
N ALA A 314 -0.58 -11.81 -11.95
CA ALA A 314 -0.67 -10.38 -12.15
C ALA A 314 -1.84 -9.95 -13.04
N VAL A 315 -2.52 -8.87 -12.64
CA VAL A 315 -3.56 -8.22 -13.48
C VAL A 315 -2.92 -7.68 -14.75
N ARG A 316 -3.21 -8.31 -15.86
CA ARG A 316 -2.85 -7.77 -17.18
C ARG A 316 -3.84 -6.66 -17.53
N ALA A 317 -3.32 -5.47 -17.88
CA ALA A 317 -4.15 -4.43 -18.46
C ALA A 317 -4.65 -4.95 -19.82
N VAL A 318 -5.91 -5.26 -19.90
CA VAL A 318 -6.62 -5.57 -21.15
C VAL A 318 -6.79 -4.30 -21.95
#